data_c67667d27256dacc3ffe46563cf8e9dc
#
_entry.id   c67667d27256dacc3ffe46563cf8e9dc
#
_cell.length_a   1.000
_cell.length_b   1.000
_cell.length_c   1.000
_cell.angle_alpha   90.00
_cell.angle_beta   90.00
_cell.angle_gamma   90.00
#
_symmetry.space_group_name_H-M   'P 1'
#
loop_
_entity.id
_entity.type
_entity.pdbx_description
1 polymer ?
#
loop_
_entity_poly.entity_id
_entity_poly.type
_entity_poly.pdbx_seq_one_letter_code
_entity_poly.pdbx_strand_id
1 'polypeptide(L)'
;MNAYVDLVRELKSLRKGRGVLAGRIGDRVGPTLRATCGVTAGDAPGAIRRKVSARLEELAGRLPEDLRLATRAAFAIEDEARLPLYQDRVYWAAIRLDRDPRTIRRRVDEAINHLAELAADAPRDRPGARSGGWRTAELHAVLTLDGPEVIERHRVVAERDGLRELALTPPLPLDRPDVRVLYGGTLVDRHRPTLALPAPVDRDHAHDFAIRYRPPGEQVLRAHLVHVPEHPCDLLDLRVRFGPAPTPARVWALEGADPHDDLTRGGVAHPVDPAGEVHLRFHHPTPGLAYGVRWRVTGAPDR
;
A
#
# COMPACT_ATOMS: atom_id res chain seq x y z
N MET A 1 -12.81 11.24 27.66
CA MET A 1 -12.97 9.83 27.23
C MET A 1 -11.59 9.34 26.82
N ASN A 2 -11.12 8.22 27.31
CA ASN A 2 -9.74 7.77 27.09
C ASN A 2 -9.68 6.95 25.78
N ALA A 3 -9.14 7.55 24.71
CA ALA A 3 -9.04 6.92 23.39
C ALA A 3 -8.38 5.54 23.40
N TYR A 4 -7.42 5.31 24.31
CA TYR A 4 -6.79 4.01 24.54
C TYR A 4 -7.80 2.94 24.97
N VAL A 5 -8.61 3.24 25.99
CA VAL A 5 -9.60 2.29 26.54
C VAL A 5 -10.68 1.97 25.49
N ASP A 6 -11.10 2.98 24.73
CA ASP A 6 -12.08 2.80 23.64
C ASP A 6 -11.51 1.93 22.53
N LEU A 7 -10.25 2.15 22.11
CA LEU A 7 -9.58 1.34 21.10
C LEU A 7 -9.43 -0.12 21.53
N VAL A 8 -9.00 -0.39 22.76
CA VAL A 8 -8.91 -1.75 23.31
C VAL A 8 -10.27 -2.44 23.28
N ARG A 9 -11.34 -1.74 23.67
CA ARG A 9 -12.70 -2.28 23.65
C ARG A 9 -13.16 -2.62 22.23
N GLU A 10 -12.90 -1.73 21.27
CA GLU A 10 -13.28 -1.91 19.86
C GLU A 10 -12.50 -3.04 19.20
N LEU A 11 -11.19 -3.18 19.45
CA LEU A 11 -10.36 -4.31 19.00
C LEU A 11 -10.87 -5.64 19.59
N LYS A 12 -11.18 -5.67 20.89
CA LYS A 12 -11.78 -6.86 21.53
C LYS A 12 -13.15 -7.22 20.92
N SER A 13 -13.90 -6.24 20.46
CA SER A 13 -15.15 -6.48 19.73
C SER A 13 -14.89 -7.02 18.33
N LEU A 14 -13.96 -6.42 17.58
CA LEU A 14 -13.66 -6.79 16.19
C LEU A 14 -13.17 -8.24 16.06
N ARG A 15 -12.31 -8.73 16.99
CA ARG A 15 -11.81 -10.13 16.95
C ARG A 15 -12.90 -11.20 17.04
N LYS A 16 -14.10 -10.85 17.59
CA LYS A 16 -15.21 -11.81 17.72
C LYS A 16 -15.81 -12.16 16.35
N GLY A 17 -16.45 -13.32 16.26
CA GLY A 17 -17.03 -13.80 15.00
C GLY A 17 -15.96 -13.90 13.92
N ARG A 18 -16.22 -13.35 12.73
CA ARG A 18 -15.35 -13.48 11.54
C ARG A 18 -14.15 -12.51 11.50
N GLY A 19 -13.89 -11.74 12.56
CA GLY A 19 -12.79 -10.77 12.56
C GLY A 19 -12.97 -9.70 11.47
N VAL A 20 -11.88 -9.38 10.77
CA VAL A 20 -11.90 -8.42 9.65
C VAL A 20 -12.70 -8.92 8.43
N LEU A 21 -13.01 -10.22 8.37
CA LEU A 21 -13.80 -10.83 7.29
C LEU A 21 -15.32 -10.74 7.55
N ALA A 22 -15.78 -9.99 8.55
CA ALA A 22 -17.20 -9.80 8.82
C ALA A 22 -17.90 -9.15 7.61
N GLY A 23 -19.07 -9.66 7.21
CA GLY A 23 -19.82 -9.16 6.06
C GLY A 23 -20.22 -7.67 6.20
N ARG A 24 -20.63 -7.26 7.42
CA ARG A 24 -20.93 -5.87 7.78
C ARG A 24 -19.82 -5.29 8.64
N ILE A 25 -18.61 -5.24 8.09
CA ILE A 25 -17.45 -4.75 8.84
C ILE A 25 -17.63 -3.30 9.31
N GLY A 26 -18.34 -2.47 8.56
CA GLY A 26 -18.64 -1.08 8.92
C GLY A 26 -19.33 -0.94 10.28
N ASP A 27 -20.21 -1.88 10.65
CA ASP A 27 -20.93 -1.87 11.93
C ASP A 27 -20.07 -2.37 13.09
N ARG A 28 -18.93 -3.00 12.79
CA ARG A 28 -18.01 -3.62 13.75
C ARG A 28 -16.82 -2.73 14.09
N VAL A 29 -16.56 -1.74 13.28
CA VAL A 29 -15.46 -0.78 13.46
C VAL A 29 -16.00 0.47 14.13
N GLY A 30 -15.69 0.63 15.41
CA GLY A 30 -16.14 1.77 16.21
C GLY A 30 -15.39 3.06 15.86
N PRO A 31 -15.80 4.20 16.42
CA PRO A 31 -15.28 5.51 16.04
C PRO A 31 -13.78 5.66 16.28
N THR A 32 -13.24 5.08 17.36
CA THR A 32 -11.82 5.17 17.69
C THR A 32 -10.98 4.34 16.72
N LEU A 33 -11.43 3.13 16.39
CA LEU A 33 -10.76 2.27 15.43
C LEU A 33 -10.88 2.82 14.00
N ARG A 34 -12.02 3.47 13.67
CA ARG A 34 -12.16 4.22 12.41
C ARG A 34 -11.11 5.31 12.29
N ALA A 35 -10.96 6.12 13.33
CA ALA A 35 -9.96 7.19 13.36
C ALA A 35 -8.53 6.63 13.27
N THR A 36 -8.22 5.54 14.00
CA THR A 36 -6.92 4.87 13.99
C THR A 36 -6.57 4.26 12.63
N CYS A 37 -7.58 3.76 11.89
CA CYS A 37 -7.41 3.14 10.58
C CYS A 37 -7.77 4.07 9.41
N GLY A 38 -8.14 5.36 9.65
CA GLY A 38 -8.55 6.36 8.67
C GLY A 38 -9.74 5.95 7.82
N VAL A 39 -10.63 5.25 8.44
CA VAL A 39 -11.91 4.91 7.83
C VAL A 39 -12.81 6.14 7.83
N THR A 40 -13.26 6.54 6.65
CA THR A 40 -14.16 7.68 6.45
C THR A 40 -15.62 7.23 6.32
N ALA A 41 -16.57 8.19 6.38
CA ALA A 41 -17.99 7.89 6.24
C ALA A 41 -18.35 7.36 4.84
N GLY A 42 -17.58 7.72 3.81
CA GLY A 42 -17.80 7.30 2.42
C GLY A 42 -17.15 5.96 2.04
N ASP A 43 -16.41 5.32 2.97
CA ASP A 43 -15.72 4.07 2.64
C ASP A 43 -16.71 2.90 2.47
N ALA A 44 -16.65 2.23 1.34
CA ALA A 44 -17.35 0.97 1.11
C ALA A 44 -16.81 -0.15 2.03
N PRO A 45 -17.58 -1.22 2.32
CA PRO A 45 -17.18 -2.30 3.22
C PRO A 45 -15.82 -2.94 2.87
N GLY A 46 -15.50 -3.07 1.58
CA GLY A 46 -14.21 -3.55 1.10
C GLY A 46 -13.05 -2.63 1.50
N ALA A 47 -13.22 -1.30 1.31
CA ALA A 47 -12.23 -0.30 1.69
C ALA A 47 -12.00 -0.28 3.22
N ILE A 48 -13.08 -0.37 4.01
CA ILE A 48 -13.00 -0.45 5.48
C ILE A 48 -12.16 -1.68 5.88
N ARG A 49 -12.44 -2.85 5.28
CA ARG A 49 -11.71 -4.09 5.58
C ARG A 49 -10.22 -3.92 5.30
N ARG A 50 -9.86 -3.40 4.14
CA ARG A 50 -8.46 -3.19 3.76
C ARG A 50 -7.74 -2.25 4.72
N LYS A 51 -8.31 -1.06 4.98
CA LYS A 51 -7.72 -0.07 5.88
C LYS A 51 -7.49 -0.65 7.28
N VAL A 52 -8.47 -1.39 7.80
CA VAL A 52 -8.37 -2.03 9.11
C VAL A 52 -7.32 -3.15 9.09
N SER A 53 -7.33 -4.03 8.09
CA SER A 53 -6.35 -5.11 7.97
C SER A 53 -4.92 -4.58 7.83
N ALA A 54 -4.70 -3.60 6.94
CA ALA A 54 -3.40 -3.00 6.71
C ALA A 54 -2.84 -2.33 7.99
N ARG A 55 -3.68 -1.59 8.72
CA ARG A 55 -3.26 -0.96 9.97
C ARG A 55 -2.95 -1.96 11.07
N LEU A 56 -3.76 -3.01 11.21
CA LEU A 56 -3.51 -4.09 12.18
C LEU A 56 -2.25 -4.87 11.83
N GLU A 57 -1.99 -5.14 10.57
CA GLU A 57 -0.77 -5.78 10.07
C GLU A 57 0.48 -4.95 10.40
N GLU A 58 0.44 -3.65 10.11
CA GLU A 58 1.52 -2.71 10.42
C GLU A 58 1.85 -2.68 11.92
N LEU A 59 0.83 -2.52 12.77
CA LEU A 59 1.00 -2.50 14.21
C LEU A 59 1.48 -3.86 14.74
N ALA A 60 0.93 -4.98 14.22
CA ALA A 60 1.33 -6.33 14.59
C ALA A 60 2.79 -6.61 14.18
N GLY A 61 3.29 -6.03 13.10
CA GLY A 61 4.69 -6.14 12.67
C GLY A 61 5.69 -5.63 13.70
N ARG A 62 5.26 -4.77 14.64
CA ARG A 62 6.08 -4.24 15.74
C ARG A 62 6.03 -5.09 17.02
N LEU A 63 5.20 -6.14 17.04
CA LEU A 63 5.08 -7.06 18.17
C LEU A 63 6.12 -8.20 18.08
N PRO A 64 6.50 -8.81 19.22
CA PRO A 64 7.20 -10.09 19.25
C PRO A 64 6.49 -11.14 18.39
N GLU A 65 7.25 -12.11 17.85
CA GLU A 65 6.77 -13.06 16.86
C GLU A 65 5.54 -13.87 17.31
N ASP A 66 5.53 -14.33 18.57
CA ASP A 66 4.43 -15.08 19.16
C ASP A 66 3.15 -14.24 19.32
N LEU A 67 3.28 -12.97 19.72
CA LEU A 67 2.16 -12.04 19.80
C LEU A 67 1.68 -11.64 18.40
N ARG A 68 2.58 -11.46 17.46
CA ARG A 68 2.27 -11.13 16.05
C ARG A 68 1.44 -12.23 15.41
N LEU A 69 1.88 -13.50 15.49
CA LEU A 69 1.14 -14.63 14.93
C LEU A 69 -0.24 -14.79 15.58
N ALA A 70 -0.30 -14.74 16.92
CA ALA A 70 -1.56 -14.81 17.65
C ALA A 70 -2.54 -13.70 17.27
N THR A 71 -2.04 -12.48 17.04
CA THR A 71 -2.82 -11.33 16.61
C THR A 71 -3.35 -11.52 15.20
N ARG A 72 -2.51 -11.86 14.23
CA ARG A 72 -2.89 -12.09 12.82
C ARG A 72 -3.96 -13.15 12.71
N ALA A 73 -3.81 -14.26 13.44
CA ALA A 73 -4.82 -15.31 13.53
C ALA A 73 -6.12 -14.80 14.16
N ALA A 74 -6.05 -14.12 15.30
CA ALA A 74 -7.23 -13.64 16.03
C ALA A 74 -8.13 -12.72 15.22
N PHE A 75 -7.55 -11.85 14.39
CA PHE A 75 -8.27 -10.92 13.53
C PHE A 75 -8.63 -11.49 12.15
N ALA A 76 -8.25 -12.74 11.82
CA ALA A 76 -8.41 -13.38 10.51
C ALA A 76 -7.63 -12.68 9.38
N ILE A 77 -6.45 -12.14 9.71
CA ILE A 77 -5.51 -11.54 8.75
C ILE A 77 -4.61 -12.64 8.17
N GLU A 78 -4.21 -13.63 8.98
CA GLU A 78 -3.43 -14.79 8.55
C GLU A 78 -4.26 -15.65 7.59
N ASP A 79 -3.74 -15.94 6.41
CA ASP A 79 -4.48 -16.63 5.35
C ASP A 79 -4.92 -18.03 5.78
N GLU A 80 -4.04 -18.79 6.43
CA GLU A 80 -4.31 -20.13 6.94
C GLU A 80 -5.28 -20.13 8.14
N ALA A 81 -5.45 -18.98 8.81
CA ALA A 81 -6.34 -18.80 9.96
C ALA A 81 -7.64 -18.05 9.61
N ARG A 82 -8.07 -17.98 8.34
CA ARG A 82 -9.33 -17.34 7.91
C ARG A 82 -10.57 -18.16 8.28
N LEU A 83 -10.62 -18.62 9.52
CA LEU A 83 -11.72 -19.42 10.06
C LEU A 83 -12.85 -18.53 10.60
N PRO A 84 -14.13 -18.97 10.47
CA PRO A 84 -15.29 -18.12 10.80
C PRO A 84 -15.42 -17.80 12.29
N LEU A 85 -15.00 -18.71 13.18
CA LEU A 85 -15.13 -18.53 14.61
C LEU A 85 -13.80 -18.13 15.26
N TYR A 86 -13.85 -17.20 16.21
CA TYR A 86 -12.67 -16.77 16.95
C TYR A 86 -11.99 -17.93 17.70
N GLN A 87 -12.76 -18.85 18.27
CA GLN A 87 -12.21 -20.01 18.97
C GLN A 87 -11.37 -20.92 18.06
N ASP A 88 -11.78 -21.10 16.81
CA ASP A 88 -11.06 -21.95 15.85
C ASP A 88 -9.74 -21.30 15.44
N ARG A 89 -9.72 -19.98 15.30
CA ARG A 89 -8.49 -19.22 15.05
C ARG A 89 -7.52 -19.26 16.22
N VAL A 90 -8.04 -19.20 17.45
CA VAL A 90 -7.24 -19.39 18.66
C VAL A 90 -6.67 -20.81 18.70
N TYR A 91 -7.45 -21.81 18.35
CA TYR A 91 -7.00 -23.20 18.31
C TYR A 91 -5.92 -23.42 17.24
N TRP A 92 -6.12 -22.85 16.04
CA TRP A 92 -5.12 -22.86 14.98
C TRP A 92 -3.78 -22.24 15.46
N ALA A 93 -3.82 -21.06 16.09
CA ALA A 93 -2.63 -20.41 16.62
C ALA A 93 -1.98 -21.21 17.77
N ALA A 94 -2.78 -21.91 18.57
CA ALA A 94 -2.31 -22.77 19.65
C ALA A 94 -1.45 -23.93 19.12
N ILE A 95 -1.88 -24.57 18.04
CA ILE A 95 -1.12 -25.63 17.36
C ILE A 95 0.19 -25.07 16.78
N ARG A 96 0.12 -23.92 16.09
CA ARG A 96 1.29 -23.32 15.43
C ARG A 96 2.37 -22.85 16.40
N LEU A 97 1.97 -22.38 17.59
CA LEU A 97 2.87 -21.87 18.62
C LEU A 97 3.22 -22.91 19.69
N ASP A 98 2.70 -24.14 19.56
CA ASP A 98 2.83 -25.20 20.57
C ASP A 98 2.46 -24.69 21.99
N ARG A 99 1.26 -24.14 22.10
CA ARG A 99 0.72 -23.56 23.33
C ARG A 99 -0.73 -23.97 23.56
N ASP A 100 -1.16 -23.91 24.83
CA ASP A 100 -2.56 -24.10 25.20
C ASP A 100 -3.46 -22.95 24.68
N PRO A 101 -4.68 -23.21 24.19
CA PRO A 101 -5.63 -22.20 23.73
C PRO A 101 -5.94 -21.09 24.75
N ARG A 102 -5.89 -21.39 26.04
CA ARG A 102 -6.06 -20.38 27.11
C ARG A 102 -4.88 -19.42 27.14
N THR A 103 -3.68 -19.92 26.95
CA THR A 103 -2.45 -19.11 26.81
C THR A 103 -2.55 -18.20 25.60
N ILE A 104 -2.99 -18.70 24.44
CA ILE A 104 -3.17 -17.90 23.23
C ILE A 104 -4.20 -16.78 23.46
N ARG A 105 -5.33 -17.05 24.10
CA ARG A 105 -6.32 -15.98 24.43
C ARG A 105 -5.68 -14.88 25.27
N ARG A 106 -4.88 -15.22 26.27
CA ARG A 106 -4.15 -14.24 27.09
C ARG A 106 -3.15 -13.44 26.26
N ARG A 107 -2.41 -14.11 25.36
CA ARG A 107 -1.49 -13.46 24.42
C ARG A 107 -2.19 -12.50 23.47
N VAL A 108 -3.36 -12.86 22.96
CA VAL A 108 -4.19 -11.98 22.13
C VAL A 108 -4.68 -10.77 22.94
N ASP A 109 -5.07 -10.94 24.21
CA ASP A 109 -5.46 -9.83 25.07
C ASP A 109 -4.28 -8.88 25.36
N GLU A 110 -3.10 -9.43 25.62
CA GLU A 110 -1.84 -8.71 25.78
C GLU A 110 -1.48 -7.94 24.50
N ALA A 111 -1.53 -8.61 23.36
CA ALA A 111 -1.26 -7.99 22.06
C ALA A 111 -2.22 -6.83 21.75
N ILE A 112 -3.51 -6.96 22.07
CA ILE A 112 -4.49 -5.88 21.87
C ILE A 112 -4.11 -4.63 22.68
N ASN A 113 -3.61 -4.80 23.91
CA ASN A 113 -3.14 -3.67 24.70
C ASN A 113 -1.92 -3.01 24.06
N HIS A 114 -0.92 -3.79 23.64
CA HIS A 114 0.23 -3.27 22.91
C HIS A 114 -0.13 -2.59 21.58
N LEU A 115 -1.09 -3.15 20.82
CA LEU A 115 -1.58 -2.49 19.60
C LEU A 115 -2.20 -1.12 19.91
N ALA A 116 -2.94 -0.99 21.03
CA ALA A 116 -3.54 0.27 21.43
C ALA A 116 -2.49 1.28 21.93
N GLU A 117 -1.43 0.83 22.64
CA GLU A 117 -0.28 1.64 23.01
C GLU A 117 0.45 2.14 21.76
N LEU A 118 0.83 1.24 20.85
CA LEU A 118 1.49 1.56 19.60
C LEU A 118 0.68 2.51 18.72
N ALA A 119 -0.64 2.40 18.74
CA ALA A 119 -1.53 3.31 18.02
C ALA A 119 -1.66 4.68 18.69
N ALA A 120 -1.52 4.76 20.03
CA ALA A 120 -1.53 6.02 20.77
C ALA A 120 -0.22 6.79 20.62
N ASP A 121 0.91 6.07 20.58
CA ASP A 121 2.25 6.62 20.39
C ASP A 121 2.56 6.99 18.93
N ALA A 122 1.79 6.45 17.98
CA ALA A 122 1.92 6.82 16.59
C ALA A 122 1.44 8.27 16.39
N PRO A 123 2.22 9.13 15.74
CA PRO A 123 1.71 10.44 15.30
C PRO A 123 0.37 10.23 14.60
N ARG A 124 -0.60 11.15 14.84
CA ARG A 124 -1.95 11.07 14.25
C ARG A 124 -1.91 11.40 12.76
N ASP A 125 -1.10 10.65 12.02
CA ASP A 125 -1.01 10.74 10.58
C ASP A 125 -2.02 9.82 9.92
N ARG A 126 -2.59 10.30 8.83
CA ARG A 126 -3.65 9.64 8.04
C ARG A 126 -3.28 8.19 7.74
N PRO A 127 -4.20 7.21 7.91
CA PRO A 127 -3.95 5.81 7.57
C PRO A 127 -3.71 5.67 6.06
N GLY A 128 -2.64 4.98 5.74
CA GLY A 128 -2.18 4.76 4.38
C GLY A 128 -0.88 5.52 4.02
N ALA A 129 -0.51 6.57 4.77
CA ALA A 129 0.77 7.22 4.58
C ALA A 129 1.78 6.65 5.58
N ARG A 130 2.83 6.00 5.12
CA ARG A 130 4.04 5.84 5.93
C ARG A 130 4.57 7.25 6.17
N SER A 131 4.56 7.73 7.41
CA SER A 131 5.18 9.01 7.76
C SER A 131 6.69 8.87 7.63
N GLY A 132 7.17 8.93 6.39
CA GLY A 132 8.60 9.03 6.08
C GLY A 132 9.17 10.40 6.47
N GLY A 133 8.32 11.31 6.96
CA GLY A 133 8.69 12.70 7.21
C GLY A 133 8.87 13.51 5.94
N TRP A 134 8.19 13.12 4.86
CA TRP A 134 8.16 13.81 3.57
C TRP A 134 6.85 13.49 2.80
N ARG A 135 6.49 14.34 1.87
CA ARG A 135 5.41 14.17 0.90
C ARG A 135 5.92 14.34 -0.52
N THR A 136 5.24 13.77 -1.48
CA THR A 136 5.50 13.98 -2.90
C THR A 136 4.69 15.19 -3.38
N ALA A 137 5.35 16.27 -3.79
CA ALA A 137 4.66 17.36 -4.45
C ALA A 137 4.31 16.99 -5.89
N GLU A 138 5.25 16.39 -6.61
CA GLU A 138 5.04 15.94 -7.99
C GLU A 138 5.76 14.62 -8.24
N LEU A 139 5.08 13.69 -8.87
CA LEU A 139 5.63 12.46 -9.44
C LEU A 139 5.26 12.39 -10.92
N HIS A 140 6.26 12.46 -11.77
CA HIS A 140 6.12 12.24 -13.21
C HIS A 140 6.70 10.86 -13.56
N ALA A 141 5.85 9.94 -13.99
CA ALA A 141 6.23 8.58 -14.38
C ALA A 141 6.00 8.38 -15.90
N VAL A 142 7.02 7.95 -16.60
CA VAL A 142 6.96 7.65 -18.03
C VAL A 142 7.36 6.20 -18.26
N LEU A 143 6.44 5.40 -18.82
CA LEU A 143 6.71 4.06 -19.31
C LEU A 143 6.91 4.10 -20.82
N THR A 144 8.00 3.52 -21.32
CA THR A 144 8.18 3.16 -22.75
C THR A 144 8.13 1.66 -22.93
N LEU A 145 7.42 1.17 -23.96
CA LEU A 145 7.22 -0.26 -24.20
C LEU A 145 8.13 -0.84 -25.29
N ASP A 146 8.71 -0.01 -26.14
CA ASP A 146 9.68 -0.41 -27.17
C ASP A 146 11.08 -0.73 -26.61
N GLY A 147 11.37 -0.30 -25.41
CA GLY A 147 12.49 -0.70 -24.57
C GLY A 147 12.00 -0.62 -23.13
N PRO A 148 11.40 -1.71 -22.60
CA PRO A 148 10.60 -1.61 -21.38
C PRO A 148 11.36 -0.97 -20.23
N GLU A 149 11.04 0.28 -19.93
CA GLU A 149 11.58 0.99 -18.77
C GLU A 149 10.58 2.02 -18.23
N VAL A 150 10.63 2.24 -16.94
CA VAL A 150 9.91 3.32 -16.28
C VAL A 150 10.91 4.34 -15.77
N ILE A 151 10.73 5.59 -16.15
CA ILE A 151 11.49 6.71 -15.59
C ILE A 151 10.54 7.52 -14.71
N GLU A 152 10.91 7.67 -13.45
CA GLU A 152 10.21 8.51 -12.48
C GLU A 152 11.05 9.72 -12.13
N ARG A 153 10.42 10.90 -12.17
CA ARG A 153 10.96 12.16 -11.67
C ARG A 153 10.10 12.57 -10.49
N HIS A 154 10.73 12.77 -9.36
CA HIS A 154 10.08 13.09 -8.11
C HIS A 154 10.51 14.49 -7.66
N ARG A 155 9.53 15.25 -7.18
CA ARG A 155 9.74 16.42 -6.34
C ARG A 155 9.11 16.13 -4.98
N VAL A 156 9.95 16.00 -3.97
CA VAL A 156 9.52 15.71 -2.60
C VAL A 156 9.72 16.94 -1.73
N VAL A 157 8.91 17.08 -0.69
CA VAL A 157 9.03 18.14 0.32
C VAL A 157 9.17 17.51 1.67
N ALA A 158 10.22 17.87 2.41
CA ALA A 158 10.44 17.38 3.76
C ALA A 158 9.38 17.95 4.73
N GLU A 159 8.83 17.10 5.60
CA GLU A 159 7.88 17.48 6.65
C GLU A 159 8.55 17.57 8.03
N ARG A 160 9.85 17.26 8.09
CA ARG A 160 10.71 17.35 9.27
C ARG A 160 12.11 17.79 8.88
N ASP A 161 12.86 18.34 9.82
CA ASP A 161 14.25 18.72 9.61
C ASP A 161 15.15 17.48 9.50
N GLY A 162 16.23 17.62 8.72
CA GLY A 162 17.28 16.63 8.61
C GLY A 162 16.89 15.35 7.89
N LEU A 163 15.97 15.38 6.93
CA LEU A 163 15.61 14.24 6.08
C LEU A 163 16.85 13.82 5.26
N ARG A 164 17.28 12.56 5.40
CA ARG A 164 18.49 12.02 4.75
C ARG A 164 18.21 10.89 3.78
N GLU A 165 17.10 10.18 3.95
CA GLU A 165 16.77 8.98 3.18
C GLU A 165 15.30 8.94 2.81
N LEU A 166 15.02 8.41 1.62
CA LEU A 166 13.68 8.21 1.09
C LEU A 166 13.47 6.73 0.75
N ALA A 167 12.44 6.11 1.30
CA ALA A 167 12.02 4.79 0.86
C ALA A 167 11.32 4.92 -0.50
N LEU A 168 11.72 4.07 -1.46
CA LEU A 168 11.19 4.08 -2.82
C LEU A 168 10.27 2.89 -3.03
N THR A 169 9.15 3.12 -3.69
CA THR A 169 8.18 2.08 -4.07
C THR A 169 8.17 1.96 -5.59
N PRO A 170 8.73 0.87 -6.15
CA PRO A 170 8.67 0.66 -7.60
C PRO A 170 7.22 0.56 -8.10
N PRO A 171 6.93 1.05 -9.31
CA PRO A 171 5.60 0.92 -9.89
C PRO A 171 5.28 -0.56 -10.20
N LEU A 172 4.00 -0.93 -10.08
CA LEU A 172 3.53 -2.27 -10.43
C LEU A 172 3.31 -2.40 -11.95
N PRO A 173 3.60 -3.53 -12.58
CA PRO A 173 3.93 -4.84 -12.00
C PRO A 173 5.43 -5.17 -11.99
N LEU A 174 6.30 -4.21 -11.76
CA LEU A 174 7.74 -4.45 -11.76
C LEU A 174 8.14 -5.21 -10.50
N ASP A 175 8.36 -6.52 -10.63
CA ASP A 175 8.93 -7.33 -9.55
C ASP A 175 10.45 -7.34 -9.67
N ARG A 176 11.14 -6.93 -8.59
CA ARG A 176 12.62 -6.84 -8.51
C ARG A 176 13.27 -6.15 -9.71
N PRO A 177 12.85 -4.93 -10.08
CA PRO A 177 13.41 -4.21 -11.21
C PRO A 177 14.90 -3.90 -10.98
N ASP A 178 15.65 -3.77 -12.08
CA ASP A 178 16.94 -3.08 -12.01
C ASP A 178 16.67 -1.59 -11.77
N VAL A 179 17.15 -1.10 -10.61
CA VAL A 179 16.91 0.28 -10.17
C VAL A 179 18.19 1.08 -10.35
N ARG A 180 18.09 2.19 -11.07
CA ARG A 180 19.19 3.14 -11.25
C ARG A 180 18.74 4.55 -10.93
N VAL A 181 19.45 5.20 -10.00
CA VAL A 181 19.30 6.63 -9.74
C VAL A 181 19.96 7.41 -10.88
N LEU A 182 19.23 8.31 -11.50
CA LEU A 182 19.72 9.18 -12.58
C LEU A 182 20.35 10.45 -12.02
N TYR A 183 19.74 11.05 -11.01
CA TYR A 183 20.25 12.18 -10.23
C TYR A 183 19.53 12.33 -8.90
N GLY A 184 20.05 13.19 -8.02
CA GLY A 184 19.40 13.61 -6.78
C GLY A 184 19.62 12.67 -5.59
N GLY A 185 20.53 11.70 -5.67
CA GLY A 185 20.87 10.82 -4.55
C GLY A 185 21.61 9.57 -4.97
N THR A 186 21.80 8.67 -4.02
CA THR A 186 22.46 7.38 -4.21
C THR A 186 21.61 6.25 -3.66
N LEU A 187 21.46 5.15 -4.38
CA LEU A 187 20.76 3.96 -3.92
C LEU A 187 21.60 3.22 -2.89
N VAL A 188 21.09 3.07 -1.66
CA VAL A 188 21.80 2.44 -0.54
C VAL A 188 21.33 1.02 -0.24
N ASP A 189 20.07 0.69 -0.56
CA ASP A 189 19.53 -0.67 -0.45
C ASP A 189 18.80 -1.05 -1.75
N ARG A 190 19.15 -2.22 -2.34
CA ARG A 190 18.51 -2.73 -3.55
C ARG A 190 17.35 -3.67 -3.26
N HIS A 191 17.29 -4.27 -2.07
CA HIS A 191 16.20 -5.16 -1.68
C HIS A 191 14.97 -4.38 -1.19
N ARG A 192 15.25 -3.26 -0.51
CA ARG A 192 14.25 -2.24 -0.16
C ARG A 192 14.77 -0.92 -0.70
N PRO A 193 14.47 -0.59 -1.96
CA PRO A 193 15.08 0.55 -2.60
C PRO A 193 14.98 1.81 -1.74
N THR A 194 16.13 2.27 -1.26
CA THR A 194 16.25 3.44 -0.41
C THR A 194 17.24 4.41 -1.06
N LEU A 195 16.80 5.64 -1.24
CA LEU A 195 17.61 6.73 -1.78
C LEU A 195 18.23 7.53 -0.63
N ALA A 196 19.56 7.54 -0.52
CA ALA A 196 20.26 8.49 0.32
C ALA A 196 20.38 9.83 -0.41
N LEU A 197 19.98 10.91 0.27
CA LEU A 197 20.05 12.28 -0.26
C LEU A 197 21.49 12.82 -0.19
N PRO A 198 21.91 13.71 -1.11
CA PRO A 198 23.26 14.28 -1.12
C PRO A 198 23.57 15.11 0.13
N ALA A 199 22.56 15.72 0.71
CA ALA A 199 22.62 16.49 1.96
C ALA A 199 21.28 16.35 2.72
N PRO A 200 21.26 16.58 4.04
CA PRO A 200 20.03 16.64 4.79
C PRO A 200 19.10 17.73 4.22
N VAL A 201 17.82 17.43 4.12
CA VAL A 201 16.78 18.37 3.68
C VAL A 201 15.95 18.74 4.90
N ASP A 202 15.85 20.04 5.16
CA ASP A 202 15.09 20.56 6.29
C ASP A 202 13.62 20.76 5.92
N ARG A 203 12.78 20.87 6.95
CA ARG A 203 11.34 21.03 6.82
C ARG A 203 10.97 22.10 5.79
N ASP A 204 9.93 21.84 5.02
CA ASP A 204 9.35 22.67 3.96
C ASP A 204 10.30 22.93 2.77
N HIS A 205 11.50 22.35 2.76
CA HIS A 205 12.37 22.38 1.59
C HIS A 205 12.08 21.23 0.64
N ALA A 206 12.18 21.52 -0.65
CA ALA A 206 11.98 20.54 -1.71
C ALA A 206 13.31 19.92 -2.16
N HIS A 207 13.24 18.66 -2.60
CA HIS A 207 14.35 17.95 -3.23
C HIS A 207 13.85 17.23 -4.48
N ASP A 208 14.60 17.34 -5.56
CA ASP A 208 14.29 16.72 -6.86
C ASP A 208 15.24 15.56 -7.12
N PHE A 209 14.68 14.40 -7.54
CA PHE A 209 15.47 13.25 -7.97
C PHE A 209 14.80 12.50 -9.10
N ALA A 210 15.56 11.65 -9.80
CA ALA A 210 15.01 10.79 -10.82
C ALA A 210 15.58 9.38 -10.73
N ILE A 211 14.70 8.41 -11.02
CA ILE A 211 14.99 6.98 -10.95
C ILE A 211 14.52 6.33 -12.24
N ARG A 212 15.28 5.37 -12.69
CA ARG A 212 14.91 4.46 -13.77
C ARG A 212 14.73 3.05 -13.21
N TYR A 213 13.61 2.44 -13.59
CA TYR A 213 13.32 1.02 -13.33
C TYR A 213 13.28 0.27 -14.65
N ARG A 214 13.96 -0.86 -14.71
CA ARG A 214 13.88 -1.81 -15.82
C ARG A 214 13.46 -3.18 -15.32
N PRO A 215 12.57 -3.89 -16.03
CA PRO A 215 12.28 -5.28 -15.70
C PRO A 215 13.56 -6.12 -15.82
N PRO A 216 13.77 -7.13 -14.96
CA PRO A 216 14.92 -8.01 -15.06
C PRO A 216 14.79 -8.92 -16.30
N GLY A 217 15.82 -8.92 -17.15
CA GLY A 217 15.87 -9.77 -18.37
C GLY A 217 14.82 -9.41 -19.43
N GLU A 218 14.39 -10.39 -20.20
CA GLU A 218 13.36 -10.25 -21.25
C GLU A 218 11.93 -10.39 -20.72
N GLN A 219 11.67 -10.03 -19.48
CA GLN A 219 10.33 -10.10 -18.92
C GLN A 219 9.38 -9.17 -19.69
N VAL A 220 8.34 -9.77 -20.28
CA VAL A 220 7.22 -9.02 -20.85
C VAL A 220 6.48 -8.32 -19.72
N LEU A 221 6.42 -6.99 -19.79
CA LEU A 221 5.59 -6.22 -18.86
C LEU A 221 4.13 -6.72 -18.96
N ARG A 222 3.52 -6.95 -17.82
CA ARG A 222 2.07 -7.19 -17.78
C ARG A 222 1.35 -5.99 -18.39
N ALA A 223 0.16 -6.22 -18.93
CA ALA A 223 -0.61 -5.21 -19.65
C ALA A 223 -1.23 -4.13 -18.72
N HIS A 224 -0.47 -3.68 -17.74
CA HIS A 224 -0.82 -2.55 -16.88
C HIS A 224 0.44 -1.91 -16.29
N LEU A 225 0.34 -0.65 -15.91
CA LEU A 225 1.29 0.08 -15.08
C LEU A 225 0.51 0.92 -14.08
N VAL A 226 0.77 0.71 -12.80
CA VAL A 226 0.15 1.49 -11.73
C VAL A 226 1.18 1.91 -10.69
N HIS A 227 0.94 3.05 -10.11
CA HIS A 227 1.65 3.54 -8.93
C HIS A 227 0.73 3.49 -7.72
N VAL A 228 1.26 3.04 -6.58
CA VAL A 228 0.56 3.02 -5.29
C VAL A 228 1.30 3.99 -4.36
N PRO A 229 0.82 5.23 -4.20
CA PRO A 229 1.47 6.18 -3.31
C PRO A 229 1.48 5.65 -1.88
N GLU A 230 2.64 5.57 -1.25
CA GLU A 230 2.77 5.25 0.19
C GLU A 230 2.74 6.52 1.06
N HIS A 231 3.03 7.67 0.46
CA HIS A 231 3.06 8.98 1.09
C HIS A 231 2.01 9.91 0.46
N PRO A 232 1.63 11.01 1.14
CA PRO A 232 0.82 12.05 0.52
C PRO A 232 1.46 12.50 -0.78
N CYS A 233 0.65 12.57 -1.84
CA CYS A 233 1.10 12.98 -3.17
C CYS A 233 0.14 14.07 -3.68
N ASP A 234 0.67 15.22 -4.13
CA ASP A 234 -0.18 16.29 -4.62
C ASP A 234 -0.54 16.06 -6.10
N LEU A 235 0.43 15.61 -6.90
CA LEU A 235 0.25 15.31 -8.32
C LEU A 235 1.00 14.03 -8.71
N LEU A 236 0.28 13.09 -9.31
CA LEU A 236 0.82 11.96 -10.07
C LEU A 236 0.50 12.17 -11.55
N ASP A 237 1.53 12.44 -12.36
CA ASP A 237 1.46 12.58 -13.82
C ASP A 237 2.08 11.31 -14.44
N LEU A 238 1.26 10.50 -15.12
CA LEU A 238 1.66 9.22 -15.66
C LEU A 238 1.49 9.20 -17.19
N ARG A 239 2.55 8.81 -17.89
CA ARG A 239 2.54 8.61 -19.34
C ARG A 239 2.94 7.20 -19.72
N VAL A 240 2.25 6.64 -20.69
CA VAL A 240 2.62 5.37 -21.31
C VAL A 240 2.76 5.57 -22.81
N ARG A 241 3.93 5.25 -23.32
CA ARG A 241 4.25 5.27 -24.74
C ARG A 241 4.30 3.85 -25.28
N PHE A 242 3.37 3.52 -26.17
CA PHE A 242 3.20 2.16 -26.70
C PHE A 242 4.19 1.82 -27.83
N GLY A 243 4.85 2.82 -28.40
CA GLY A 243 5.75 2.61 -29.54
C GLY A 243 5.01 2.35 -30.86
N PRO A 244 5.75 2.05 -31.95
CA PRO A 244 5.19 1.92 -33.28
C PRO A 244 4.37 0.65 -33.53
N ALA A 245 4.53 -0.40 -32.72
CA ALA A 245 3.74 -1.64 -32.80
C ALA A 245 3.99 -2.57 -31.61
N PRO A 246 2.99 -3.33 -31.12
CA PRO A 246 1.58 -3.25 -31.50
C PRO A 246 0.85 -2.15 -30.72
N THR A 247 0.08 -1.32 -31.40
CA THR A 247 -0.83 -0.38 -30.74
C THR A 247 -1.86 -1.15 -29.91
N PRO A 248 -2.14 -0.76 -28.67
CA PRO A 248 -3.12 -1.46 -27.84
C PRO A 248 -4.52 -1.34 -28.45
N ALA A 249 -5.26 -2.45 -28.44
CA ALA A 249 -6.65 -2.46 -28.93
C ALA A 249 -7.57 -1.61 -28.05
N ARG A 250 -7.29 -1.56 -26.77
CA ARG A 250 -8.04 -0.76 -25.78
C ARG A 250 -7.14 -0.41 -24.59
N VAL A 251 -7.41 0.74 -24.00
CA VAL A 251 -6.75 1.24 -22.80
C VAL A 251 -7.80 1.70 -21.79
N TRP A 252 -7.52 1.51 -20.50
CA TRP A 252 -8.37 1.96 -19.39
C TRP A 252 -7.52 2.64 -18.33
N ALA A 253 -8.00 3.77 -17.86
CA ALA A 253 -7.48 4.43 -16.67
C ALA A 253 -7.95 3.71 -15.41
N LEU A 254 -7.04 3.53 -14.45
CA LEU A 254 -7.30 3.00 -13.11
C LEU A 254 -7.12 4.14 -12.12
N GLU A 255 -8.17 4.46 -11.35
CA GLU A 255 -8.15 5.52 -10.36
C GLU A 255 -8.71 5.01 -9.04
N GLY A 256 -7.86 4.99 -8.01
CA GLY A 256 -8.25 4.54 -6.68
C GLY A 256 -8.60 3.05 -6.59
N ALA A 257 -8.02 2.21 -7.46
CA ALA A 257 -8.21 0.76 -7.43
C ALA A 257 -7.50 0.13 -6.22
N ASP A 258 -7.98 -1.04 -5.78
CA ASP A 258 -7.24 -1.82 -4.78
C ASP A 258 -5.99 -2.46 -5.42
N PRO A 259 -4.79 -2.24 -4.90
CA PRO A 259 -3.58 -2.86 -5.44
C PRO A 259 -3.56 -4.40 -5.29
N HIS A 260 -4.42 -4.96 -4.43
CA HIS A 260 -4.58 -6.41 -4.24
C HIS A 260 -5.69 -7.02 -5.10
N ASP A 261 -6.50 -6.20 -5.76
CA ASP A 261 -7.49 -6.68 -6.74
C ASP A 261 -6.79 -7.05 -8.06
N ASP A 262 -7.55 -7.72 -8.92
CA ASP A 262 -7.10 -8.00 -10.29
C ASP A 262 -7.04 -6.70 -11.11
N LEU A 263 -5.88 -6.06 -11.11
CA LEU A 263 -5.62 -4.81 -11.86
C LEU A 263 -5.74 -4.97 -13.39
N THR A 264 -5.94 -6.21 -13.88
CA THR A 264 -6.23 -6.47 -15.29
C THR A 264 -7.72 -6.25 -15.63
N ARG A 265 -8.57 -5.97 -14.62
CA ARG A 265 -10.00 -5.72 -14.74
C ARG A 265 -10.38 -4.33 -14.25
N GLY A 266 -11.53 -3.84 -14.68
CA GLY A 266 -12.05 -2.53 -14.28
C GLY A 266 -11.39 -1.36 -15.03
N GLY A 267 -11.62 -0.16 -14.54
CA GLY A 267 -11.12 1.09 -15.12
C GLY A 267 -12.06 1.76 -16.12
N VAL A 268 -11.79 3.02 -16.42
CA VAL A 268 -12.53 3.86 -17.35
C VAL A 268 -11.81 3.87 -18.69
N ALA A 269 -12.52 3.61 -19.80
CA ALA A 269 -11.91 3.63 -21.13
C ALA A 269 -11.24 4.97 -21.41
N HIS A 270 -10.01 4.91 -21.92
CA HIS A 270 -9.21 6.09 -22.21
C HIS A 270 -8.66 6.01 -23.65
N PRO A 271 -8.71 7.10 -24.43
CA PRO A 271 -8.15 7.11 -25.78
C PRO A 271 -6.63 7.08 -25.75
N VAL A 272 -6.05 6.48 -26.78
CA VAL A 272 -4.63 6.62 -27.11
C VAL A 272 -4.53 7.78 -28.11
N ASP A 273 -3.58 8.68 -27.91
CA ASP A 273 -3.40 9.81 -28.79
C ASP A 273 -2.75 9.41 -30.14
N PRO A 274 -2.70 10.32 -31.14
CA PRO A 274 -2.07 10.03 -32.45
C PRO A 274 -0.57 9.71 -32.38
N ALA A 275 0.11 10.08 -31.29
CA ALA A 275 1.52 9.74 -31.06
C ALA A 275 1.71 8.33 -30.46
N GLY A 276 0.63 7.62 -30.18
CA GLY A 276 0.65 6.31 -29.53
C GLY A 276 0.89 6.42 -28.02
N GLU A 277 0.46 7.51 -27.40
CA GLU A 277 0.66 7.77 -25.98
C GLU A 277 -0.68 7.86 -25.22
N VAL A 278 -0.60 7.55 -23.94
CA VAL A 278 -1.66 7.81 -22.95
C VAL A 278 -1.08 8.69 -21.87
N HIS A 279 -1.80 9.74 -21.51
CA HIS A 279 -1.41 10.67 -20.46
C HIS A 279 -2.53 10.81 -19.44
N LEU A 280 -2.23 10.46 -18.18
CA LEU A 280 -3.15 10.52 -17.05
C LEU A 280 -2.58 11.42 -15.96
N ARG A 281 -3.45 12.20 -15.33
CA ARG A 281 -3.11 13.04 -14.17
C ARG A 281 -4.06 12.76 -13.03
N PHE A 282 -3.51 12.50 -11.87
CA PHE A 282 -4.26 12.27 -10.65
C PHE A 282 -3.84 13.29 -9.61
N HIS A 283 -4.80 14.11 -9.19
CA HIS A 283 -4.59 15.11 -8.15
C HIS A 283 -4.94 14.52 -6.79
N HIS A 284 -4.05 14.68 -5.82
CA HIS A 284 -4.18 14.19 -4.46
C HIS A 284 -4.58 12.70 -4.38
N PRO A 285 -3.86 11.79 -5.09
CA PRO A 285 -4.17 10.38 -5.04
C PRO A 285 -4.12 9.88 -3.60
N THR A 286 -5.09 9.06 -3.22
CA THR A 286 -5.18 8.51 -1.87
C THR A 286 -4.06 7.49 -1.64
N PRO A 287 -3.21 7.65 -0.62
CA PRO A 287 -2.17 6.68 -0.29
C PRO A 287 -2.75 5.27 -0.08
N GLY A 288 -2.02 4.25 -0.55
CA GLY A 288 -2.42 2.86 -0.46
C GLY A 288 -3.41 2.39 -1.53
N LEU A 289 -3.86 3.27 -2.43
CA LEU A 289 -4.68 2.90 -3.60
C LEU A 289 -3.85 2.98 -4.89
N ALA A 290 -4.24 2.20 -5.89
CA ALA A 290 -3.56 2.10 -7.17
C ALA A 290 -4.12 3.10 -8.19
N TYR A 291 -3.23 3.81 -8.85
CA TYR A 291 -3.52 4.79 -9.90
C TYR A 291 -2.66 4.49 -11.12
N GLY A 292 -3.25 4.45 -12.31
CA GLY A 292 -2.47 4.14 -13.49
C GLY A 292 -3.29 3.76 -14.70
N VAL A 293 -2.75 2.84 -15.49
CA VAL A 293 -3.31 2.42 -16.76
C VAL A 293 -3.18 0.92 -16.95
N ARG A 294 -4.18 0.32 -17.54
CA ARG A 294 -4.12 -1.02 -18.12
C ARG A 294 -4.46 -0.98 -19.60
N TRP A 295 -3.98 -1.95 -20.35
CA TRP A 295 -4.25 -2.05 -21.79
C TRP A 295 -4.46 -3.50 -22.23
N ARG A 296 -5.01 -3.69 -23.42
CA ARG A 296 -5.09 -4.98 -24.10
C ARG A 296 -4.36 -4.86 -25.44
N VAL A 297 -3.49 -5.79 -25.70
CA VAL A 297 -2.82 -5.91 -27.00
C VAL A 297 -3.72 -6.66 -27.98
N THR A 298 -3.76 -6.24 -29.24
CA THR A 298 -4.52 -6.92 -30.31
C THR A 298 -3.98 -8.35 -30.48
N GLY A 299 -4.84 -9.36 -30.39
CA GLY A 299 -4.48 -10.77 -30.57
C GLY A 299 -4.32 -11.59 -29.28
N ALA A 300 -4.49 -11.01 -28.08
CA ALA A 300 -4.56 -11.80 -26.84
C ALA A 300 -5.97 -12.42 -26.69
N PRO A 301 -6.10 -13.75 -26.48
CA PRO A 301 -7.40 -14.36 -26.24
C PRO A 301 -8.04 -13.84 -24.95
N ASP A 302 -9.37 -13.66 -24.96
CA ASP A 302 -10.17 -13.43 -23.75
C ASP A 302 -10.04 -14.65 -22.81
N ARG A 303 -9.36 -14.50 -21.69
CA ARG A 303 -9.38 -15.48 -20.59
C ARG A 303 -10.15 -14.92 -19.42
#